data_a9d1fc72005d73d81ca94225b7e47b55
#
_entry.id   a9d1fc72005d73d81ca94225b7e47b55
#
_cell.length_a   1.000
_cell.length_b   1.000
_cell.length_c   1.000
_cell.angle_alpha   90.00
_cell.angle_beta   90.00
_cell.angle_gamma   90.00
#
_symmetry.space_group_name_H-M   'P 1'
#
loop_
_entity.id
_entity.type
_entity.pdbx_description
1 polymer ?
#
loop_
_entity_poly.entity_id
_entity_poly.type
_entity_poly.pdbx_seq_one_letter_code
_entity_poly.pdbx_strand_id
1 'polypeptide(L)'
;LDILSHARTETDIIRELTDDEAAFRSLTRSWFEHSELYTLLTLLSERGHRVIITSDHGTIRVDNPVRVTGDKETSATLRYKTGRNLAYNSRDVYEVTRPEDVQLPSGRLTSSYIFAYNRDFLVYNNDANRYIRYFKNTFQHGGISMEEMIVPYAVLKPKKR
;
A
#
# COMPACT_ATOMS: atom_id res chain seq x y z
N LEU A 1 -10.10 4.84 3.78
CA LEU A 1 -8.75 5.10 4.35
C LEU A 1 -7.73 5.49 3.29
N ASP A 2 -7.87 5.02 2.07
CA ASP A 2 -7.03 5.42 0.93
C ASP A 2 -7.03 6.94 0.70
N ILE A 3 -8.15 7.60 0.90
CA ILE A 3 -8.26 9.06 0.77
C ILE A 3 -7.25 9.79 1.67
N LEU A 4 -7.07 9.34 2.93
CA LEU A 4 -6.11 9.96 3.85
C LEU A 4 -4.66 9.63 3.50
N SER A 5 -4.40 8.43 2.98
CA SER A 5 -3.08 8.04 2.50
C SER A 5 -2.67 8.86 1.27
N HIS A 6 -3.58 9.08 0.33
CA HIS A 6 -3.38 9.94 -0.83
C HIS A 6 -3.25 11.41 -0.44
N ALA A 7 -4.12 11.93 0.42
CA ALA A 7 -4.04 13.31 0.92
C ALA A 7 -2.70 13.61 1.60
N ARG A 8 -2.13 12.66 2.35
CA ARG A 8 -0.79 12.78 2.93
C ARG A 8 0.30 12.90 1.87
N THR A 9 0.15 12.20 0.75
CA THR A 9 1.12 12.24 -0.34
C THR A 9 1.05 13.54 -1.14
N GLU A 10 -0.15 14.11 -1.27
CA GLU A 10 -0.43 15.27 -2.12
C GLU A 10 -0.32 16.62 -1.40
N THR A 11 -0.37 16.65 -0.06
CA THR A 11 -0.43 17.89 0.71
C THR A 11 0.68 17.96 1.75
N ASP A 12 1.63 18.90 1.59
CA ASP A 12 2.77 19.09 2.51
C ASP A 12 2.32 19.32 3.96
N ILE A 13 1.21 20.05 4.17
CA ILE A 13 0.64 20.31 5.50
C ILE A 13 0.21 19.02 6.20
N ILE A 14 -0.48 18.13 5.48
CA ILE A 14 -0.89 16.83 6.06
C ILE A 14 0.34 15.95 6.28
N ARG A 15 1.35 16.04 5.42
CA ARG A 15 2.62 15.33 5.61
C ARG A 15 3.33 15.77 6.89
N GLU A 16 3.42 17.08 7.16
CA GLU A 16 4.00 17.61 8.40
C GLU A 16 3.20 17.24 9.65
N LEU A 17 1.87 17.34 9.58
CA LEU A 17 0.97 16.98 10.69
C LEU A 17 0.94 15.47 10.98
N THR A 18 1.39 14.64 10.04
CA THR A 18 1.37 13.16 10.14
C THR A 18 2.77 12.57 9.99
N ASP A 19 3.79 13.24 10.53
CA ASP A 19 5.19 12.83 10.41
C ASP A 19 5.45 11.46 11.05
N ASP A 20 4.67 11.09 12.06
CA ASP A 20 4.70 9.76 12.66
C ASP A 20 3.38 8.98 12.50
N GLU A 21 3.45 7.67 12.75
CA GLU A 21 2.30 6.79 12.65
C GLU A 21 1.23 7.06 13.72
N ALA A 22 1.62 7.57 14.90
CA ALA A 22 0.68 7.88 15.97
C ALA A 22 -0.15 9.11 15.61
N ALA A 23 0.47 10.14 15.06
CA ALA A 23 -0.22 11.32 14.55
C ALA A 23 -1.16 10.95 13.40
N PHE A 24 -0.73 10.11 12.46
CA PHE A 24 -1.59 9.61 11.37
C PHE A 24 -2.79 8.82 11.88
N ARG A 25 -2.61 7.93 12.86
CA ARG A 25 -3.73 7.21 13.50
C ARG A 25 -4.71 8.14 14.20
N SER A 26 -4.20 9.16 14.89
CA SER A 26 -5.03 10.15 15.58
C SER A 26 -5.90 10.95 14.60
N LEU A 27 -5.30 11.40 13.50
CA LEU A 27 -6.02 12.10 12.42
C LEU A 27 -7.08 11.20 11.78
N THR A 28 -6.71 9.94 11.48
CA THR A 28 -7.63 8.94 10.91
C THR A 28 -8.82 8.68 11.84
N ARG A 29 -8.58 8.57 13.13
CA ARG A 29 -9.64 8.39 14.14
C ARG A 29 -10.57 9.59 14.18
N SER A 30 -10.03 10.80 14.25
CA SER A 30 -10.82 12.04 14.26
C SER A 30 -11.67 12.17 12.99
N TRP A 31 -11.09 11.90 11.81
CA TRP A 31 -11.83 11.87 10.56
C TRP A 31 -12.97 10.84 10.60
N PHE A 32 -12.70 9.64 11.07
CA PHE A 32 -13.70 8.57 11.13
C PHE A 32 -14.88 8.94 12.05
N GLU A 33 -14.60 9.47 13.25
CA GLU A 33 -15.61 9.86 14.23
C GLU A 33 -16.57 10.95 13.70
N HIS A 34 -16.14 11.76 12.72
CA HIS A 34 -16.93 12.83 12.09
C HIS A 34 -17.39 12.47 10.66
N SER A 35 -17.22 11.23 10.23
CA SER A 35 -17.55 10.80 8.87
C SER A 35 -18.97 10.26 8.74
N GLU A 36 -19.51 10.33 7.52
CA GLU A 36 -20.76 9.66 7.15
C GLU A 36 -20.70 8.15 7.36
N LEU A 37 -19.50 7.57 7.30
CA LEU A 37 -19.31 6.15 7.60
C LEU A 37 -19.64 5.83 9.05
N TYR A 38 -19.24 6.67 9.99
CA TYR A 38 -19.59 6.49 11.41
C TYR A 38 -21.10 6.61 11.64
N THR A 39 -21.74 7.58 10.99
CA THR A 39 -23.20 7.76 10.99
C THR A 39 -23.90 6.52 10.45
N LEU A 40 -23.44 5.98 9.32
CA LEU A 40 -23.98 4.75 8.74
C LEU A 40 -23.86 3.55 9.69
N LEU A 41 -22.68 3.35 10.30
CA LEU A 41 -22.45 2.26 11.24
C LEU A 41 -23.36 2.36 12.47
N THR A 42 -23.59 3.56 12.98
CA THR A 42 -24.51 3.83 14.08
C THR A 42 -25.93 3.43 13.70
N LEU A 43 -26.40 3.87 12.54
CA LEU A 43 -27.73 3.54 12.02
C LEU A 43 -27.93 2.03 11.83
N LEU A 44 -26.92 1.32 11.29
CA LEU A 44 -26.94 -0.12 11.12
C LEU A 44 -27.00 -0.85 12.48
N SER A 45 -26.25 -0.36 13.46
CA SER A 45 -26.29 -0.88 14.82
C SER A 45 -27.68 -0.73 15.47
N GLU A 46 -28.30 0.43 15.34
CA GLU A 46 -29.67 0.71 15.85
C GLU A 46 -30.73 -0.20 15.21
N ARG A 47 -30.54 -0.53 13.94
CA ARG A 47 -31.42 -1.45 13.19
C ARG A 47 -31.12 -2.94 13.44
N GLY A 48 -30.19 -3.25 14.32
CA GLY A 48 -29.85 -4.64 14.69
C GLY A 48 -28.97 -5.38 13.68
N HIS A 49 -28.34 -4.68 12.73
CA HIS A 49 -27.48 -5.32 11.74
C HIS A 49 -26.11 -5.66 12.31
N ARG A 50 -25.57 -6.80 11.89
CA ARG A 50 -24.17 -7.14 12.05
C ARG A 50 -23.39 -6.55 10.87
N VAL A 51 -22.27 -5.92 11.14
CA VAL A 51 -21.41 -5.32 10.11
C VAL A 51 -20.02 -5.97 10.14
N ILE A 52 -19.49 -6.31 8.99
CA ILE A 52 -18.11 -6.76 8.83
C ILE A 52 -17.34 -5.63 8.17
N ILE A 53 -16.22 -5.26 8.80
CA ILE A 53 -15.26 -4.29 8.23
C ILE A 53 -13.98 -5.03 7.93
N THR A 54 -13.51 -4.89 6.71
CA THR A 54 -12.24 -5.43 6.24
C THR A 54 -11.62 -4.49 5.22
N SER A 55 -10.48 -4.87 4.66
CA SER A 55 -9.75 -4.12 3.62
C SER A 55 -9.37 -5.09 2.50
N ASP A 56 -9.14 -4.61 1.31
CA ASP A 56 -8.66 -5.38 0.16
C ASP A 56 -7.16 -5.68 0.23
N HIS A 57 -6.39 -4.82 0.88
CA HIS A 57 -4.96 -4.98 1.17
C HIS A 57 -4.58 -4.21 2.44
N GLY A 58 -3.38 -4.49 2.93
CA GLY A 58 -2.73 -3.67 3.95
C GLY A 58 -1.77 -2.64 3.33
N THR A 59 -0.97 -1.98 4.16
CA THR A 59 0.00 -0.98 3.71
C THR A 59 1.25 -1.01 4.56
N ILE A 60 2.39 -0.66 3.96
CA ILE A 60 3.66 -0.51 4.66
C ILE A 60 4.26 0.87 4.41
N ARG A 61 4.84 1.49 5.43
CA ARG A 61 5.58 2.74 5.29
C ARG A 61 6.95 2.45 4.73
N VAL A 62 7.26 3.04 3.56
CA VAL A 62 8.53 2.81 2.84
C VAL A 62 9.52 3.96 3.07
N ASP A 63 10.81 3.65 3.17
CA ASP A 63 11.85 4.66 3.40
C ASP A 63 13.18 4.39 2.67
N ASN A 64 13.41 3.17 2.20
CA ASN A 64 14.64 2.77 1.55
C ASN A 64 14.45 2.55 0.04
N PRO A 65 14.99 3.42 -0.83
CA PRO A 65 14.83 3.29 -2.28
C PRO A 65 15.79 2.24 -2.86
N VAL A 66 15.25 1.30 -3.62
CA VAL A 66 15.99 0.34 -4.43
C VAL A 66 15.88 0.72 -5.90
N ARG A 67 17.01 0.93 -6.56
CA ARG A 67 17.05 1.32 -7.97
C ARG A 67 16.94 0.10 -8.87
N VAL A 68 16.04 0.19 -9.85
CA VAL A 68 15.84 -0.83 -10.87
C VAL A 68 15.82 -0.18 -12.26
N THR A 69 16.12 -0.96 -13.27
CA THR A 69 15.97 -0.55 -14.67
C THR A 69 14.97 -1.46 -15.35
N GLY A 70 14.11 -0.90 -16.17
CA GLY A 70 13.12 -1.63 -16.95
C GLY A 70 12.79 -0.87 -18.24
N ASP A 71 12.12 -1.53 -19.14
CA ASP A 71 11.62 -0.93 -20.37
C ASP A 71 10.30 -0.15 -20.15
N LYS A 72 9.74 0.43 -21.20
CA LYS A 72 8.50 1.24 -21.14
C LYS A 72 7.27 0.42 -20.73
N GLU A 73 7.32 -0.88 -20.86
CA GLU A 73 6.20 -1.80 -20.54
C GLU A 73 6.25 -2.27 -19.09
N THR A 74 7.27 -1.87 -18.35
CA THR A 74 7.42 -2.25 -16.93
C THR A 74 6.43 -1.48 -16.06
N SER A 75 5.84 -2.17 -15.08
CA SER A 75 4.84 -1.58 -14.16
C SER A 75 5.38 -0.39 -13.37
N ALA A 76 4.52 0.60 -13.11
CA ALA A 76 4.87 1.80 -12.35
C ALA A 76 4.84 1.61 -10.82
N THR A 77 4.34 0.48 -10.32
CA THR A 77 4.17 0.21 -8.88
C THR A 77 5.50 0.28 -8.12
N LEU A 78 5.44 0.66 -6.85
CA LEU A 78 6.65 0.87 -6.04
C LEU A 78 7.06 -0.36 -5.24
N ARG A 79 6.12 -1.27 -4.98
CA ARG A 79 6.37 -2.45 -4.16
C ARG A 79 6.66 -3.72 -4.97
N TYR A 80 6.31 -3.70 -6.24
CA TYR A 80 6.70 -4.75 -7.19
C TYR A 80 6.95 -4.17 -8.58
N LYS A 81 7.65 -4.91 -9.40
CA LYS A 81 7.79 -4.63 -10.83
C LYS A 81 7.57 -5.92 -11.59
N THR A 82 6.99 -5.79 -12.77
CA THR A 82 6.84 -6.90 -13.71
C THR A 82 7.25 -6.44 -15.10
N GLY A 83 7.97 -7.27 -15.83
CA GLY A 83 8.48 -6.95 -17.16
C GLY A 83 9.47 -8.00 -17.67
N ARG A 84 9.93 -7.83 -18.92
CA ARG A 84 10.88 -8.76 -19.54
C ARG A 84 12.34 -8.39 -19.29
N ASN A 85 12.64 -7.09 -19.32
CA ASN A 85 14.00 -6.56 -19.29
C ASN A 85 14.26 -5.80 -17.99
N LEU A 86 13.96 -6.47 -16.85
CA LEU A 86 14.25 -5.90 -15.55
C LEU A 86 15.72 -6.12 -15.22
N ALA A 87 16.45 -5.04 -14.91
CA ALA A 87 17.80 -5.11 -14.38
C ALA A 87 17.82 -4.55 -12.95
N TYR A 88 18.32 -5.34 -12.03
CA TYR A 88 18.34 -5.10 -10.59
C TYR A 88 19.46 -5.91 -9.94
N ASN A 89 19.80 -5.59 -8.71
CA ASN A 89 20.65 -6.46 -7.91
C ASN A 89 19.75 -7.51 -7.21
N SER A 90 19.98 -8.77 -7.47
CA SER A 90 19.20 -9.89 -6.94
C SER A 90 19.20 -10.00 -5.40
N ARG A 91 20.14 -9.34 -4.71
CA ARG A 91 20.16 -9.28 -3.25
C ARG A 91 19.16 -8.30 -2.65
N ASP A 92 18.70 -7.34 -3.46
CA ASP A 92 17.86 -6.22 -3.00
C ASP A 92 16.36 -6.45 -3.29
N VAL A 93 16.03 -7.58 -3.94
CA VAL A 93 14.64 -7.90 -4.32
C VAL A 93 14.34 -9.39 -4.17
N TYR A 94 13.07 -9.70 -3.93
CA TYR A 94 12.56 -11.07 -4.07
C TYR A 94 12.11 -11.30 -5.52
N GLU A 95 12.75 -12.24 -6.20
CA GLU A 95 12.50 -12.52 -7.62
C GLU A 95 11.59 -13.74 -7.79
N VAL A 96 10.62 -13.62 -8.68
CA VAL A 96 9.77 -14.71 -9.17
C VAL A 96 9.94 -14.81 -10.68
N THR A 97 10.75 -15.77 -11.12
CA THR A 97 11.06 -16.00 -12.54
C THR A 97 9.98 -16.81 -13.25
N ARG A 98 9.18 -17.58 -12.51
CA ARG A 98 8.06 -18.38 -13.02
C ARG A 98 6.79 -18.01 -12.24
N PRO A 99 6.06 -16.98 -12.69
CA PRO A 99 4.86 -16.49 -12.02
C PRO A 99 3.78 -17.56 -11.82
N GLU A 100 3.66 -18.48 -12.74
CA GLU A 100 2.71 -19.61 -12.70
C GLU A 100 2.90 -20.53 -11.51
N ASP A 101 4.13 -20.72 -11.03
CA ASP A 101 4.43 -21.58 -9.89
C ASP A 101 3.84 -21.03 -8.57
N VAL A 102 3.59 -19.72 -8.52
CA VAL A 102 3.04 -19.01 -7.36
C VAL A 102 1.68 -18.36 -7.68
N GLN A 103 1.03 -18.78 -8.74
CA GLN A 103 -0.29 -18.30 -9.17
C GLN A 103 -0.37 -16.80 -9.46
N LEU A 104 0.74 -16.18 -9.81
CA LEU A 104 0.75 -14.80 -10.29
C LEU A 104 0.35 -14.77 -11.78
N PRO A 105 -0.33 -13.69 -12.22
CA PRO A 105 -0.68 -13.54 -13.62
C PRO A 105 0.54 -13.60 -14.53
N SER A 106 0.53 -14.47 -15.50
CA SER A 106 1.54 -14.55 -16.56
C SER A 106 0.91 -14.13 -17.88
N GLY A 107 1.50 -13.16 -18.54
CA GLY A 107 1.06 -12.68 -19.86
C GLY A 107 2.18 -12.80 -20.90
N ARG A 108 1.84 -12.55 -22.18
CA ARG A 108 2.84 -12.56 -23.27
C ARG A 108 4.01 -11.61 -23.02
N LEU A 109 3.82 -10.56 -22.23
CA LEU A 109 4.80 -9.51 -21.93
C LEU A 109 5.47 -9.69 -20.55
N THR A 110 4.89 -10.49 -19.66
CA THR A 110 5.41 -10.70 -18.31
C THR A 110 6.30 -11.92 -18.27
N SER A 111 7.59 -11.75 -18.05
CA SER A 111 8.53 -12.86 -17.88
C SER A 111 8.97 -13.07 -16.44
N SER A 112 8.92 -12.04 -15.62
CA SER A 112 9.27 -12.12 -14.19
C SER A 112 8.60 -11.04 -13.36
N TYR A 113 8.53 -11.30 -12.06
CA TYR A 113 8.19 -10.32 -11.04
C TYR A 113 9.37 -10.11 -10.11
N ILE A 114 9.53 -8.89 -9.64
CA ILE A 114 10.40 -8.57 -8.50
C ILE A 114 9.59 -7.82 -7.45
N PHE A 115 9.81 -8.17 -6.19
CA PHE A 115 9.14 -7.56 -5.04
C PHE A 115 10.17 -6.90 -4.14
N ALA A 116 9.80 -5.75 -3.58
CA ALA A 116 10.61 -5.05 -2.60
C ALA A 116 10.58 -5.77 -1.25
N TYR A 117 11.72 -5.85 -0.58
CA TYR A 117 11.80 -6.35 0.79
C TYR A 117 11.36 -5.27 1.80
N ASN A 118 10.94 -5.70 2.95
CA ASN A 118 10.69 -4.84 4.12
C ASN A 118 10.09 -3.47 3.74
N ARG A 119 10.79 -2.39 4.11
CA ARG A 119 10.40 -1.00 3.86
C ARG A 119 11.02 -0.42 2.58
N ASP A 120 11.54 -1.27 1.72
CA ASP A 120 12.12 -0.87 0.43
C ASP A 120 11.03 -0.44 -0.56
N PHE A 121 11.40 0.40 -1.52
CA PHE A 121 10.56 0.72 -2.66
C PHE A 121 11.36 0.85 -3.95
N LEU A 122 10.80 0.34 -5.03
CA LEU A 122 11.48 0.19 -6.31
C LEU A 122 11.31 1.44 -7.17
N VAL A 123 12.42 2.10 -7.49
CA VAL A 123 12.43 3.30 -8.33
C VAL A 123 13.24 3.09 -9.60
N TYR A 124 12.76 3.65 -10.71
CA TYR A 124 13.56 3.67 -11.94
C TYR A 124 14.69 4.68 -11.86
N ASN A 125 15.79 4.39 -12.56
CA ASN A 125 16.94 5.30 -12.61
C ASN A 125 16.59 6.67 -13.21
N ASN A 126 15.66 6.71 -14.17
CA ASN A 126 15.17 7.96 -14.73
C ASN A 126 14.39 8.74 -13.67
N ASP A 127 14.84 9.94 -13.34
CA ASP A 127 14.25 10.80 -12.29
C ASP A 127 14.21 10.18 -10.88
N ALA A 128 15.09 9.22 -10.58
CA ALA A 128 15.10 8.52 -9.29
C ALA A 128 15.07 9.48 -8.10
N ASN A 129 15.84 10.57 -8.12
CA ASN A 129 15.92 11.52 -7.01
C ASN A 129 14.58 12.26 -6.76
N ARG A 130 13.79 12.52 -7.82
CA ARG A 130 12.45 13.10 -7.69
C ARG A 130 11.49 12.10 -7.04
N TYR A 131 11.46 10.86 -7.54
CA TYR A 131 10.63 9.79 -7.00
C TYR A 131 10.99 9.46 -5.55
N ILE A 132 12.28 9.40 -5.22
CA ILE A 132 12.76 9.16 -3.86
C ILE A 132 12.25 10.24 -2.90
N ARG A 133 12.36 11.52 -3.25
CA ARG A 133 11.86 12.61 -2.40
C ARG A 133 10.35 12.57 -2.22
N TYR A 134 9.62 12.18 -3.27
CA TYR A 134 8.17 12.14 -3.24
C TYR A 134 7.62 10.97 -2.43
N PHE A 135 8.19 9.77 -2.58
CA PHE A 135 7.64 8.54 -1.99
C PHE A 135 8.29 8.10 -0.68
N LYS A 136 9.45 8.64 -0.33
CA LYS A 136 10.08 8.33 0.95
C LYS A 136 9.15 8.72 2.11
N ASN A 137 9.02 7.81 3.09
CA ASN A 137 8.15 7.93 4.26
C ASN A 137 6.65 7.95 3.95
N THR A 138 6.22 7.51 2.77
CA THR A 138 4.80 7.32 2.43
C THR A 138 4.35 5.89 2.68
N PHE A 139 3.04 5.68 2.80
CA PHE A 139 2.45 4.34 2.83
C PHE A 139 2.26 3.83 1.41
N GLN A 140 2.72 2.61 1.17
CA GLN A 140 2.63 1.92 -0.12
C GLN A 140 2.02 0.53 0.07
N HIS A 141 1.54 -0.07 -1.02
CA HIS A 141 0.94 -1.40 -1.03
C HIS A 141 1.25 -2.15 -2.34
N GLY A 142 0.83 -3.41 -2.42
CA GLY A 142 1.02 -4.25 -3.59
C GLY A 142 2.25 -5.15 -3.53
N GLY A 143 3.00 -5.12 -2.42
CA GLY A 143 4.09 -6.04 -2.16
C GLY A 143 3.64 -7.31 -1.45
N ILE A 144 4.62 -8.03 -0.90
CA ILE A 144 4.45 -9.33 -0.24
C ILE A 144 4.81 -9.30 1.25
N SER A 145 4.93 -8.12 1.85
CA SER A 145 5.16 -8.01 3.30
C SER A 145 3.88 -8.40 4.07
N MET A 146 4.06 -8.81 5.33
CA MET A 146 2.91 -9.16 6.18
C MET A 146 1.97 -7.95 6.35
N GLU A 147 2.51 -6.75 6.46
CA GLU A 147 1.76 -5.50 6.58
C GLU A 147 0.91 -5.20 5.34
N GLU A 148 1.28 -5.71 4.18
CA GLU A 148 0.54 -5.53 2.93
C GLU A 148 -0.47 -6.66 2.69
N MET A 149 -0.15 -7.89 3.10
CA MET A 149 -0.95 -9.08 2.82
C MET A 149 -1.96 -9.42 3.91
N ILE A 150 -1.68 -9.08 5.18
CA ILE A 150 -2.59 -9.34 6.29
C ILE A 150 -3.54 -8.15 6.42
N VAL A 151 -4.83 -8.42 6.24
CA VAL A 151 -5.90 -7.42 6.34
C VAL A 151 -6.66 -7.55 7.66
N PRO A 152 -7.19 -6.45 8.22
CA PRO A 152 -8.06 -6.51 9.38
C PRO A 152 -9.38 -7.18 9.02
N TYR A 153 -9.94 -7.92 9.98
CA TYR A 153 -11.28 -8.49 9.89
C TYR A 153 -12.02 -8.21 11.19
N ALA A 154 -12.89 -7.22 11.20
CA ALA A 154 -13.64 -6.81 12.38
C ALA A 154 -15.13 -7.10 12.22
N VAL A 155 -15.72 -7.79 13.21
CA VAL A 155 -17.16 -8.05 13.26
C VAL A 155 -17.78 -7.16 14.33
N LEU A 156 -18.57 -6.19 13.88
CA LEU A 156 -19.35 -5.32 14.74
C LEU A 156 -20.73 -5.94 14.98
N LYS A 157 -21.10 -6.08 16.24
CA LYS A 157 -22.45 -6.52 16.65
C LYS A 157 -23.26 -5.33 17.14
N PRO A 158 -24.57 -5.32 16.91
CA PRO A 158 -25.43 -4.27 17.44
C PRO A 158 -25.37 -4.27 18.97
N LYS A 159 -25.36 -3.10 19.57
CA LYS A 159 -25.52 -2.98 21.02
C LYS A 159 -26.92 -3.45 21.40
N LYS A 160 -27.04 -4.40 22.31
CA LYS A 160 -28.32 -4.69 22.95
C LYS A 160 -28.71 -3.46 23.76
N ARG A 161 -29.89 -2.93 23.50
CA ARG A 161 -30.55 -1.96 24.39
C ARG A 161 -30.93 -2.61 25.71
#